data_2b878a56b9208b9d68055ac112ae09a6
#
_entry.id   2b878a56b9208b9d68055ac112ae09a6
#
_cell.length_a   1.000
_cell.length_b   1.000
_cell.length_c   1.000
_cell.angle_alpha   90.00
_cell.angle_beta   90.00
_cell.angle_gamma   90.00
#
_symmetry.space_group_name_H-M   'P 1'
#
loop_
_entity.id
_entity.type
_entity.pdbx_description
1 polymer ?
#
loop_
_entity_poly.entity_id
_entity_poly.type
_entity_poly.pdbx_seq_one_letter_code
_entity_poly.pdbx_strand_id
1 'polypeptide(L)'
;MLNYLPKILIDKALIIKSTLITILSIQILILSTLLFIKRENRLTNSLLGFVLLFFGLTTINFSLFQSLLQEKLIKYIPYVRLELLYALGPVIYLYTLSVTNPEFKLRKIHYLIFLPALFELIYYRTSFYRDGANFLDFNSQNPLQLLFTIQQWIGVIYSTSFMCLSIYVLFKYKKWLHNNYSYTKNISLQWIYIPIISFVVFWFVWFIIRLTDILFFSGKYSDVYYYPMYIILSVIALWIGFKGYVNSTNGTIGFNVILKPKEKIHNYSISEYEQVAKKLKNKMLAEKYYLIQDLSLKVLSEKTGIQKDLLSRTINQHFKVNFHEFINRYRVEEFIKRIKIDKDKEFTFLAHAYDSGFASKSSFNSIFKKQTQKTPKEYFFDLHSKK
;
A
#
# COMPACT_ATOMS: atom_id res chain seq x y z
N MET A 1 37.19 -12.05 -7.90
CA MET A 1 36.71 -12.38 -9.26
C MET A 1 36.48 -11.16 -10.17
N LEU A 2 36.16 -9.97 -9.64
CA LEU A 2 35.95 -8.75 -10.44
C LEU A 2 37.24 -8.09 -11.01
N ASN A 3 38.40 -8.41 -10.49
CA ASN A 3 39.68 -7.81 -10.92
C ASN A 3 40.22 -8.32 -12.26
N TYR A 4 39.56 -9.29 -12.91
CA TYR A 4 39.98 -9.88 -14.18
C TYR A 4 39.07 -9.54 -15.37
N LEU A 5 38.01 -8.77 -15.16
CA LEU A 5 37.20 -8.31 -16.28
C LEU A 5 37.88 -7.13 -16.98
N PRO A 6 37.99 -7.13 -18.32
CA PRO A 6 38.55 -6.00 -19.04
C PRO A 6 37.76 -4.71 -18.71
N LYS A 7 38.44 -3.60 -18.50
CA LYS A 7 37.85 -2.28 -18.19
C LYS A 7 36.68 -1.94 -19.12
N ILE A 8 36.77 -2.30 -20.40
CA ILE A 8 35.72 -2.13 -21.42
C ILE A 8 34.42 -2.86 -21.08
N LEU A 9 34.47 -4.04 -20.49
CA LEU A 9 33.26 -4.80 -20.10
C LEU A 9 32.60 -4.22 -18.87
N ILE A 10 33.39 -3.70 -17.93
CA ILE A 10 32.89 -3.01 -16.73
C ILE A 10 32.19 -1.71 -17.16
N ASP A 11 32.79 -0.93 -18.05
CA ASP A 11 32.22 0.32 -18.58
C ASP A 11 30.90 0.06 -19.35
N LYS A 12 30.87 -0.97 -20.18
CA LYS A 12 29.63 -1.38 -20.89
C LYS A 12 28.50 -1.80 -19.92
N ALA A 13 28.82 -2.60 -18.91
CA ALA A 13 27.84 -3.02 -17.90
C ALA A 13 27.29 -1.82 -17.11
N LEU A 14 28.12 -0.85 -16.79
CA LEU A 14 27.75 0.39 -16.11
C LEU A 14 26.79 1.23 -16.97
N ILE A 15 27.11 1.40 -18.26
CA ILE A 15 26.26 2.12 -19.23
C ILE A 15 24.90 1.46 -19.35
N ILE A 16 24.82 0.13 -19.48
CA ILE A 16 23.56 -0.60 -19.59
C ILE A 16 22.70 -0.38 -18.35
N LYS A 17 23.28 -0.50 -17.14
CA LYS A 17 22.57 -0.32 -15.87
C LYS A 17 22.02 1.10 -15.72
N SER A 18 22.85 2.12 -15.98
CA SER A 18 22.43 3.53 -15.89
C SER A 18 21.38 3.88 -16.94
N THR A 19 21.48 3.36 -18.16
CA THR A 19 20.48 3.54 -19.22
C THR A 19 19.14 2.94 -18.83
N LEU A 20 19.13 1.72 -18.26
CA LEU A 20 17.89 1.08 -17.77
C LEU A 20 17.20 1.93 -16.70
N ILE A 21 17.95 2.42 -15.70
CA ILE A 21 17.39 3.27 -14.65
C ILE A 21 16.86 4.58 -15.24
N THR A 22 17.55 5.18 -16.20
CA THR A 22 17.10 6.40 -16.89
C THR A 22 15.77 6.18 -17.61
N ILE A 23 15.62 5.07 -18.34
CA ILE A 23 14.37 4.73 -19.04
C ILE A 23 13.23 4.57 -18.03
N LEU A 24 13.46 3.83 -16.95
CA LEU A 24 12.46 3.63 -15.89
C LEU A 24 12.08 4.97 -15.22
N SER A 25 13.06 5.84 -14.97
CA SER A 25 12.83 7.17 -14.39
C SER A 25 11.97 8.06 -15.28
N ILE A 26 12.23 8.06 -16.58
CA ILE A 26 11.43 8.83 -17.56
C ILE A 26 9.98 8.31 -17.56
N GLN A 27 9.77 7.00 -17.56
CA GLN A 27 8.43 6.41 -17.50
C GLN A 27 7.68 6.80 -16.20
N ILE A 28 8.38 6.83 -15.06
CA ILE A 28 7.83 7.29 -13.78
C ILE A 28 7.41 8.76 -13.87
N LEU A 29 8.25 9.62 -14.45
CA LEU A 29 7.96 11.06 -14.60
C LEU A 29 6.80 11.31 -15.57
N ILE A 30 6.69 10.56 -16.67
CA ILE A 30 5.54 10.61 -17.58
C ILE A 30 4.25 10.25 -16.81
N LEU A 31 4.28 9.15 -16.06
CA LEU A 31 3.12 8.71 -15.28
C LEU A 31 2.74 9.71 -14.18
N SER A 32 3.73 10.35 -13.55
CA SER A 32 3.52 11.47 -12.62
C SER A 32 2.76 12.62 -13.30
N THR A 33 3.20 13.03 -14.48
CA THR A 33 2.57 14.11 -15.27
C THR A 33 1.12 13.76 -15.63
N LEU A 34 0.86 12.52 -16.08
CA LEU A 34 -0.50 12.05 -16.38
C LEU A 34 -1.42 12.13 -15.15
N LEU A 35 -0.91 11.83 -13.95
CA LEU A 35 -1.68 11.93 -12.71
C LEU A 35 -1.99 13.39 -12.34
N PHE A 36 -1.08 14.34 -12.57
CA PHE A 36 -1.35 15.77 -12.34
C PHE A 36 -2.43 16.35 -13.28
N ILE A 37 -2.49 15.84 -14.52
CA ILE A 37 -3.47 16.28 -15.51
C ILE A 37 -4.86 15.68 -15.24
N LYS A 38 -4.93 14.54 -14.55
CA LYS A 38 -6.19 13.83 -14.30
C LYS A 38 -7.09 14.62 -13.35
N ARG A 39 -8.29 14.99 -13.81
CA ARG A 39 -9.23 15.86 -13.06
C ARG A 39 -10.00 15.13 -11.97
N GLU A 40 -10.28 13.83 -12.15
CA GLU A 40 -10.99 13.00 -11.18
C GLU A 40 -10.14 12.82 -9.92
N ASN A 41 -10.77 12.87 -8.72
CA ASN A 41 -10.07 12.71 -7.44
C ASN A 41 -8.76 13.54 -7.37
N ARG A 42 -8.83 14.81 -7.80
CA ARG A 42 -7.68 15.68 -8.06
C ARG A 42 -6.62 15.66 -6.94
N LEU A 43 -7.05 15.77 -5.68
CA LEU A 43 -6.12 15.77 -4.54
C LEU A 43 -5.34 14.46 -4.45
N THR A 44 -6.05 13.33 -4.51
CA THR A 44 -5.46 12.00 -4.42
C THR A 44 -4.49 11.73 -5.58
N ASN A 45 -4.89 12.09 -6.81
CA ASN A 45 -4.04 11.94 -7.98
C ASN A 45 -2.81 12.87 -7.93
N SER A 46 -2.97 14.10 -7.47
CA SER A 46 -1.83 15.01 -7.28
C SER A 46 -0.85 14.49 -6.22
N LEU A 47 -1.34 13.96 -5.09
CA LEU A 47 -0.46 13.38 -4.07
C LEU A 47 0.31 12.17 -4.61
N LEU A 48 -0.34 11.28 -5.38
CA LEU A 48 0.36 10.19 -6.06
C LEU A 48 1.33 10.70 -7.12
N GLY A 49 0.96 11.73 -7.85
CA GLY A 49 1.82 12.42 -8.80
C GLY A 49 3.11 12.92 -8.12
N PHE A 50 3.00 13.53 -6.93
CA PHE A 50 4.18 13.96 -6.15
C PHE A 50 5.02 12.77 -5.65
N VAL A 51 4.40 11.66 -5.23
CA VAL A 51 5.15 10.42 -4.89
C VAL A 51 6.00 10.00 -6.08
N LEU A 52 5.41 9.91 -7.28
CA LEU A 52 6.13 9.49 -8.48
C LEU A 52 7.16 10.53 -8.94
N LEU A 53 6.85 11.81 -8.80
CA LEU A 53 7.80 12.89 -9.10
C LEU A 53 9.07 12.75 -8.26
N PHE A 54 8.92 12.58 -6.95
CA PHE A 54 10.07 12.45 -6.06
C PHE A 54 10.87 11.17 -6.34
N PHE A 55 10.19 10.04 -6.59
CA PHE A 55 10.87 8.82 -7.02
C PHE A 55 11.62 9.00 -8.34
N GLY A 56 10.96 9.56 -9.36
CA GLY A 56 11.55 9.79 -10.67
C GLY A 56 12.74 10.73 -10.61
N LEU A 57 12.66 11.80 -9.83
CA LEU A 57 13.77 12.73 -9.62
C LEU A 57 14.94 12.06 -8.89
N THR A 58 14.68 11.27 -7.87
CA THR A 58 15.72 10.53 -7.13
C THR A 58 16.42 9.51 -8.03
N THR A 59 15.65 8.73 -8.79
CA THR A 59 16.21 7.67 -9.64
C THR A 59 16.96 8.22 -10.86
N ILE A 60 16.44 9.29 -11.49
CA ILE A 60 17.14 9.94 -12.61
C ILE A 60 18.42 10.65 -12.15
N ASN A 61 18.38 11.28 -10.96
CA ASN A 61 19.55 11.92 -10.36
C ASN A 61 20.66 10.88 -10.11
N PHE A 62 20.32 9.71 -9.54
CA PHE A 62 21.28 8.63 -9.36
C PHE A 62 21.85 8.15 -10.69
N SER A 63 21.02 7.92 -11.71
CA SER A 63 21.48 7.46 -13.02
C SER A 63 22.39 8.47 -13.72
N LEU A 64 22.04 9.75 -13.70
CA LEU A 64 22.86 10.81 -14.26
C LEU A 64 24.18 10.94 -13.50
N PHE A 65 24.16 10.79 -12.17
CA PHE A 65 25.36 10.86 -11.34
C PHE A 65 26.35 9.73 -11.60
N GLN A 66 25.86 8.53 -11.91
CA GLN A 66 26.68 7.34 -12.15
C GLN A 66 27.00 7.10 -13.64
N SER A 67 26.53 7.96 -14.53
CA SER A 67 26.80 7.80 -15.96
C SER A 67 28.07 8.49 -16.39
N LEU A 68 28.74 7.95 -17.44
CA LEU A 68 29.93 8.59 -18.08
C LEU A 68 29.62 9.99 -18.63
N LEU A 69 28.36 10.35 -18.84
CA LEU A 69 27.94 11.72 -19.17
C LEU A 69 28.27 12.71 -18.06
N GLN A 70 28.40 12.25 -16.83
CA GLN A 70 28.63 13.05 -15.66
C GLN A 70 30.00 13.77 -15.71
N GLU A 71 31.08 13.08 -16.11
CA GLU A 71 32.41 13.73 -16.21
C GLU A 71 32.41 14.93 -17.18
N LYS A 72 31.57 14.87 -18.22
CA LYS A 72 31.43 15.96 -19.19
C LYS A 72 30.42 17.03 -18.76
N LEU A 73 29.31 16.66 -18.11
CA LEU A 73 28.25 17.58 -17.74
C LEU A 73 28.50 18.33 -16.42
N ILE A 74 29.19 17.71 -15.44
CA ILE A 74 29.54 18.35 -14.16
C ILE A 74 30.30 19.68 -14.39
N LYS A 75 31.07 19.76 -15.43
CA LYS A 75 31.85 20.98 -15.75
C LYS A 75 30.95 22.16 -16.14
N TYR A 76 29.75 21.92 -16.65
CA TYR A 76 28.86 22.93 -17.24
C TYR A 76 27.53 23.13 -16.51
N ILE A 77 27.06 22.12 -15.76
CA ILE A 77 25.81 22.19 -15.03
C ILE A 77 26.13 22.12 -13.54
N PRO A 78 25.85 23.18 -12.77
CA PRO A 78 26.03 23.14 -11.33
C PRO A 78 25.21 21.97 -10.79
N TYR A 79 25.85 21.14 -10.01
CA TYR A 79 25.30 19.91 -9.50
C TYR A 79 24.04 20.19 -8.68
N VAL A 80 22.89 19.78 -9.20
CA VAL A 80 21.61 19.93 -8.53
C VAL A 80 21.20 18.57 -7.98
N ARG A 81 21.38 18.37 -6.69
CA ARG A 81 20.89 17.18 -6.03
C ARG A 81 19.37 17.27 -5.90
N LEU A 82 18.67 16.35 -6.59
CA LEU A 82 17.20 16.31 -6.66
C LEU A 82 16.62 15.25 -5.74
N GLU A 83 17.42 14.71 -4.84
CA GLU A 83 16.94 13.77 -3.82
C GLU A 83 16.12 14.53 -2.77
N LEU A 84 14.86 14.16 -2.63
CA LEU A 84 13.94 14.72 -1.63
C LEU A 84 13.54 13.61 -0.64
N LEU A 85 14.54 13.09 0.06
CA LEU A 85 14.39 11.94 0.94
C LEU A 85 13.38 12.21 2.07
N TYR A 86 13.42 13.42 2.63
CA TYR A 86 12.49 13.83 3.70
C TYR A 86 11.06 14.10 3.23
N ALA A 87 10.82 14.26 1.92
CA ALA A 87 9.49 14.51 1.39
C ALA A 87 8.73 13.23 1.04
N LEU A 88 9.44 12.15 0.71
CA LEU A 88 8.85 10.94 0.16
C LEU A 88 7.89 10.24 1.14
N GLY A 89 8.33 9.99 2.37
CA GLY A 89 7.50 9.36 3.40
C GLY A 89 6.23 10.17 3.72
N PRO A 90 6.35 11.46 4.04
CA PRO A 90 5.22 12.35 4.28
C PRO A 90 4.20 12.36 3.12
N VAL A 91 4.64 12.42 1.87
CA VAL A 91 3.70 12.46 0.74
C VAL A 91 2.98 11.12 0.54
N ILE A 92 3.65 9.98 0.77
CA ILE A 92 3.01 8.65 0.78
C ILE A 92 1.96 8.56 1.88
N TYR A 93 2.24 9.11 3.05
CA TYR A 93 1.30 9.15 4.16
C TYR A 93 0.05 9.97 3.83
N LEU A 94 0.22 11.19 3.29
CA LEU A 94 -0.90 12.02 2.86
C LEU A 94 -1.71 11.37 1.73
N TYR A 95 -1.03 10.72 0.79
CA TYR A 95 -1.68 9.93 -0.25
C TYR A 95 -2.54 8.80 0.36
N THR A 96 -1.99 8.07 1.33
CA THR A 96 -2.72 7.01 2.02
C THR A 96 -3.97 7.54 2.74
N LEU A 97 -3.87 8.71 3.40
CA LEU A 97 -5.02 9.36 4.02
C LEU A 97 -6.07 9.76 2.99
N SER A 98 -5.67 10.30 1.84
CA SER A 98 -6.60 10.72 0.79
C SER A 98 -7.31 9.57 0.09
N VAL A 99 -6.63 8.44 -0.12
CA VAL A 99 -7.23 7.24 -0.73
C VAL A 99 -8.19 6.53 0.24
N THR A 100 -7.91 6.57 1.53
CA THR A 100 -8.78 5.93 2.54
C THR A 100 -9.97 6.80 2.92
N ASN A 101 -9.88 8.12 2.73
CA ASN A 101 -10.93 9.06 3.10
C ASN A 101 -11.21 10.09 1.99
N PRO A 102 -12.34 10.01 1.27
CA PRO A 102 -12.69 10.96 0.21
C PRO A 102 -12.95 12.39 0.72
N GLU A 103 -13.27 12.56 2.01
CA GLU A 103 -13.45 13.88 2.64
C GLU A 103 -12.13 14.49 3.15
N PHE A 104 -11.00 13.80 2.92
CA PHE A 104 -9.70 14.29 3.36
C PHE A 104 -9.36 15.62 2.68
N LYS A 105 -8.98 16.60 3.49
CA LYS A 105 -8.50 17.91 3.04
C LYS A 105 -7.16 18.23 3.67
N LEU A 106 -6.26 18.82 2.90
CA LEU A 106 -5.00 19.34 3.42
C LEU A 106 -5.27 20.49 4.38
N ARG A 107 -4.66 20.43 5.57
CA ARG A 107 -4.68 21.46 6.60
C ARG A 107 -3.30 22.05 6.77
N LYS A 108 -3.17 23.24 7.36
CA LYS A 108 -1.87 23.89 7.60
C LYS A 108 -0.87 22.98 8.31
N ILE A 109 -1.32 22.16 9.27
CA ILE A 109 -0.47 21.18 9.97
C ILE A 109 0.20 20.17 9.05
N HIS A 110 -0.44 19.80 7.92
CA HIS A 110 0.12 18.85 6.96
C HIS A 110 1.31 19.44 6.17
N TYR A 111 1.44 20.75 6.10
CA TYR A 111 2.61 21.37 5.45
C TYR A 111 3.83 21.39 6.38
N LEU A 112 3.64 21.38 7.71
CA LEU A 112 4.74 21.35 8.67
C LEU A 112 5.60 20.10 8.58
N ILE A 113 5.02 18.97 8.16
CA ILE A 113 5.75 17.71 7.96
C ILE A 113 6.74 17.76 6.78
N PHE A 114 6.70 18.81 5.95
CA PHE A 114 7.67 19.02 4.87
C PHE A 114 8.79 20.00 5.23
N LEU A 115 8.79 20.59 6.43
CA LEU A 115 9.86 21.49 6.88
C LEU A 115 11.25 20.84 6.82
N PRO A 116 11.45 19.54 7.22
CA PRO A 116 12.75 18.90 7.06
C PRO A 116 13.18 18.78 5.59
N ALA A 117 12.25 18.51 4.67
CA ALA A 117 12.57 18.48 3.24
C ALA A 117 12.94 19.86 2.67
N LEU A 118 12.27 20.91 3.13
CA LEU A 118 12.62 22.28 2.77
C LEU A 118 14.00 22.66 3.30
N PHE A 119 14.31 22.29 4.55
CA PHE A 119 15.63 22.49 5.13
C PHE A 119 16.71 21.74 4.35
N GLU A 120 16.47 20.46 3.97
CA GLU A 120 17.35 19.66 3.14
C GLU A 120 17.65 20.37 1.81
N LEU A 121 16.60 20.85 1.13
CA LEU A 121 16.73 21.55 -0.14
C LEU A 121 17.58 22.83 -0.02
N ILE A 122 17.34 23.64 1.01
CA ILE A 122 18.08 24.89 1.26
C ILE A 122 19.52 24.57 1.63
N TYR A 123 19.75 23.59 2.52
CA TYR A 123 21.08 23.20 2.95
C TYR A 123 21.95 22.75 1.77
N TYR A 124 21.44 21.86 0.92
CA TYR A 124 22.18 21.40 -0.27
C TYR A 124 22.46 22.53 -1.26
N ARG A 125 21.54 23.47 -1.42
CA ARG A 125 21.73 24.59 -2.32
C ARG A 125 22.82 25.53 -1.83
N THR A 126 22.86 25.81 -0.53
CA THR A 126 23.83 26.79 0.04
C THR A 126 25.23 26.20 0.23
N SER A 127 25.36 25.01 0.79
CA SER A 127 26.66 24.38 1.05
C SER A 127 27.34 23.92 -0.25
N PHE A 128 26.58 23.36 -1.17
CA PHE A 128 27.10 22.83 -2.42
C PHE A 128 27.69 23.94 -3.33
N TYR A 129 27.00 25.07 -3.46
CA TYR A 129 27.48 26.19 -4.25
C TYR A 129 28.72 26.86 -3.65
N ARG A 130 28.90 26.82 -2.34
CA ARG A 130 30.02 27.44 -1.64
C ARG A 130 31.29 26.58 -1.69
N ASP A 131 31.16 25.23 -1.64
CA ASP A 131 32.27 24.29 -1.47
C ASP A 131 32.39 23.27 -2.61
N GLY A 132 31.74 23.49 -3.74
CA GLY A 132 31.38 22.52 -4.79
C GLY A 132 32.50 21.66 -5.39
N ALA A 133 33.77 22.05 -5.31
CA ALA A 133 34.88 21.24 -5.80
C ALA A 133 35.40 20.24 -4.74
N ASN A 134 35.31 20.59 -3.45
CA ASN A 134 35.89 19.81 -2.36
C ASN A 134 34.94 18.73 -1.83
N PHE A 135 33.64 18.81 -2.17
CA PHE A 135 32.62 17.88 -1.70
C PHE A 135 32.67 16.48 -2.36
N LEU A 136 33.33 16.41 -3.52
CA LEU A 136 33.48 15.16 -4.27
C LEU A 136 34.76 14.38 -3.91
N ASP A 137 35.59 14.91 -3.04
CA ASP A 137 36.78 14.21 -2.56
C ASP A 137 36.43 13.24 -1.42
N PHE A 138 36.05 12.02 -1.81
CA PHE A 138 35.64 10.95 -0.88
C PHE A 138 36.78 10.44 0.02
N ASN A 139 38.00 10.85 -0.21
CA ASN A 139 39.19 10.41 0.55
C ASN A 139 39.52 11.34 1.73
N SER A 140 38.80 12.42 1.91
CA SER A 140 39.11 13.35 2.98
C SER A 140 38.36 13.02 4.27
N GLN A 141 39.02 13.18 5.39
CA GLN A 141 38.40 13.23 6.74
C GLN A 141 37.56 14.53 6.88
N ASN A 142 36.75 14.84 5.88
CA ASN A 142 35.99 16.07 5.82
C ASN A 142 34.76 15.95 6.74
N PRO A 143 34.61 16.80 7.77
CA PRO A 143 33.45 16.77 8.66
C PRO A 143 32.11 16.94 7.95
N LEU A 144 32.11 17.56 6.77
CA LEU A 144 30.89 17.69 5.93
C LEU A 144 30.39 16.36 5.40
N GLN A 145 31.27 15.38 5.12
CA GLN A 145 30.90 14.04 4.70
C GLN A 145 30.19 13.27 5.81
N LEU A 146 30.66 13.41 7.04
CA LEU A 146 30.00 12.81 8.23
C LEU A 146 28.61 13.42 8.43
N LEU A 147 28.47 14.74 8.38
CA LEU A 147 27.18 15.43 8.48
C LEU A 147 26.21 14.99 7.38
N PHE A 148 26.71 14.85 6.15
CA PHE A 148 25.91 14.32 5.04
C PHE A 148 25.40 12.90 5.30
N THR A 149 26.27 12.01 5.77
CA THR A 149 25.90 10.64 6.10
C THR A 149 24.84 10.59 7.22
N ILE A 150 25.05 11.36 8.29
CA ILE A 150 24.07 11.47 9.40
C ILE A 150 22.73 11.99 8.89
N GLN A 151 22.72 13.01 8.07
CA GLN A 151 21.51 13.58 7.48
C GLN A 151 20.76 12.53 6.63
N GLN A 152 21.45 11.75 5.82
CA GLN A 152 20.81 10.66 5.06
C GLN A 152 20.15 9.63 5.96
N TRP A 153 20.83 9.20 7.03
CA TRP A 153 20.24 8.26 8.00
C TRP A 153 19.00 8.82 8.68
N ILE A 154 19.05 10.09 9.12
CA ILE A 154 17.88 10.77 9.70
C ILE A 154 16.74 10.81 8.67
N GLY A 155 17.03 11.13 7.40
CA GLY A 155 16.04 11.18 6.33
C GLY A 155 15.37 9.82 6.05
N VAL A 156 16.17 8.74 6.06
CA VAL A 156 15.65 7.37 5.93
C VAL A 156 14.72 7.01 7.10
N ILE A 157 15.15 7.28 8.35
CA ILE A 157 14.34 7.02 9.55
C ILE A 157 13.05 7.85 9.50
N TYR A 158 13.14 9.12 9.14
CA TYR A 158 12.01 10.02 9.01
C TYR A 158 10.98 9.52 7.98
N SER A 159 11.43 9.24 6.76
CA SER A 159 10.54 8.73 5.70
C SER A 159 9.94 7.36 6.04
N THR A 160 10.73 6.47 6.62
CA THR A 160 10.25 5.14 7.03
C THR A 160 9.19 5.25 8.14
N SER A 161 9.33 6.20 9.08
CA SER A 161 8.31 6.40 10.12
C SER A 161 6.94 6.78 9.54
N PHE A 162 6.90 7.65 8.51
CA PHE A 162 5.65 7.96 7.80
C PHE A 162 5.09 6.80 6.98
N MET A 163 5.95 5.95 6.44
CA MET A 163 5.51 4.72 5.78
C MET A 163 4.90 3.73 6.76
N CYS A 164 5.47 3.59 7.96
CA CYS A 164 4.89 2.80 9.04
C CYS A 164 3.51 3.36 9.48
N LEU A 165 3.37 4.68 9.56
CA LEU A 165 2.06 5.32 9.80
C LEU A 165 1.08 5.00 8.66
N SER A 166 1.52 4.98 7.41
CA SER A 166 0.68 4.59 6.26
C SER A 166 0.20 3.14 6.37
N ILE A 167 1.07 2.21 6.75
CA ILE A 167 0.72 0.80 6.99
C ILE A 167 -0.32 0.69 8.12
N TYR A 168 -0.14 1.44 9.21
CA TYR A 168 -1.10 1.48 10.32
C TYR A 168 -2.49 1.98 9.88
N VAL A 169 -2.54 3.05 9.05
CA VAL A 169 -3.79 3.56 8.49
C VAL A 169 -4.47 2.51 7.62
N LEU A 170 -3.72 1.87 6.72
CA LEU A 170 -4.24 0.83 5.83
C LEU A 170 -4.72 -0.40 6.60
N PHE A 171 -4.02 -0.79 7.68
CA PHE A 171 -4.46 -1.87 8.56
C PHE A 171 -5.80 -1.53 9.24
N LYS A 172 -5.94 -0.31 9.77
CA LYS A 172 -7.22 0.16 10.34
C LYS A 172 -8.32 0.23 9.30
N TYR A 173 -8.02 0.70 8.09
CA TYR A 173 -8.96 0.70 6.98
C TYR A 173 -9.44 -0.70 6.63
N LYS A 174 -8.54 -1.68 6.52
CA LYS A 174 -8.88 -3.08 6.27
C LYS A 174 -9.80 -3.64 7.37
N LYS A 175 -9.50 -3.39 8.63
CA LYS A 175 -10.35 -3.82 9.77
C LYS A 175 -11.73 -3.18 9.68
N TRP A 176 -11.81 -1.90 9.37
CA TRP A 176 -13.06 -1.18 9.19
C TRP A 176 -13.88 -1.73 8.03
N LEU A 177 -13.25 -2.05 6.88
CA LEU A 177 -13.93 -2.68 5.75
C LEU A 177 -14.60 -3.99 6.16
N HIS A 178 -13.87 -4.87 6.85
CA HIS A 178 -14.41 -6.15 7.29
C HIS A 178 -15.56 -6.00 8.32
N ASN A 179 -15.60 -4.90 9.06
CA ASN A 179 -16.68 -4.61 9.99
C ASN A 179 -17.91 -3.96 9.33
N ASN A 180 -17.80 -3.47 8.10
CA ASN A 180 -18.87 -2.72 7.46
C ASN A 180 -19.38 -3.34 6.14
N TYR A 181 -18.62 -4.22 5.49
CA TYR A 181 -18.95 -4.76 4.16
C TYR A 181 -18.79 -6.27 4.10
N SER A 182 -19.76 -6.94 3.48
CA SER A 182 -19.72 -8.40 3.25
C SER A 182 -18.83 -8.78 2.07
N TYR A 183 -18.63 -7.88 1.11
CA TYR A 183 -17.75 -8.03 -0.03
C TYR A 183 -16.74 -6.87 -0.07
N THR A 184 -15.45 -7.16 0.01
CA THR A 184 -14.40 -6.15 0.18
C THR A 184 -13.39 -6.10 -0.96
N LYS A 185 -13.46 -7.01 -1.95
CA LYS A 185 -12.42 -7.15 -2.97
C LYS A 185 -12.22 -5.88 -3.82
N ASN A 186 -13.32 -5.29 -4.30
CA ASN A 186 -13.25 -4.11 -5.19
C ASN A 186 -12.84 -2.82 -4.47
N ILE A 187 -12.95 -2.79 -3.15
CA ILE A 187 -12.68 -1.63 -2.29
C ILE A 187 -11.45 -1.82 -1.41
N SER A 188 -10.79 -2.98 -1.50
CA SER A 188 -9.57 -3.25 -0.75
C SER A 188 -8.38 -2.51 -1.38
N LEU A 189 -7.56 -1.89 -0.54
CA LEU A 189 -6.36 -1.17 -0.95
C LEU A 189 -5.11 -2.08 -0.90
N GLN A 190 -5.25 -3.38 -1.20
CA GLN A 190 -4.12 -4.32 -1.20
C GLN A 190 -3.02 -3.92 -2.18
N TRP A 191 -3.41 -3.30 -3.30
CA TRP A 191 -2.47 -2.80 -4.30
C TRP A 191 -1.57 -1.66 -3.82
N ILE A 192 -1.94 -0.96 -2.73
CA ILE A 192 -1.10 0.03 -2.04
C ILE A 192 -0.32 -0.62 -0.88
N TYR A 193 -0.99 -1.50 -0.13
CA TYR A 193 -0.42 -2.11 1.07
C TYR A 193 0.83 -2.95 0.77
N ILE A 194 0.77 -3.79 -0.27
CA ILE A 194 1.90 -4.64 -0.66
C ILE A 194 3.14 -3.81 -1.03
N PRO A 195 3.06 -2.81 -1.94
CA PRO A 195 4.22 -2.00 -2.28
C PRO A 195 4.83 -1.22 -1.11
N ILE A 196 4.00 -0.65 -0.22
CA ILE A 196 4.53 0.08 0.95
C ILE A 196 5.29 -0.87 1.89
N ILE A 197 4.75 -2.07 2.16
CA ILE A 197 5.48 -3.07 2.94
C ILE A 197 6.77 -3.49 2.24
N SER A 198 6.71 -3.81 0.95
CA SER A 198 7.88 -4.18 0.16
C SER A 198 8.96 -3.10 0.24
N PHE A 199 8.56 -1.84 0.23
CA PHE A 199 9.47 -0.70 0.35
C PHE A 199 10.12 -0.64 1.75
N VAL A 200 9.35 -0.82 2.83
CA VAL A 200 9.88 -0.83 4.21
C VAL A 200 10.84 -2.01 4.40
N VAL A 201 10.46 -3.21 3.95
CA VAL A 201 11.32 -4.41 4.01
C VAL A 201 12.60 -4.18 3.22
N PHE A 202 12.48 -3.61 2.04
CA PHE A 202 13.61 -3.28 1.18
C PHE A 202 14.59 -2.32 1.86
N TRP A 203 14.10 -1.22 2.49
CA TRP A 203 14.94 -0.30 3.25
C TRP A 203 15.62 -0.97 4.44
N PHE A 204 14.95 -1.88 5.11
CA PHE A 204 15.53 -2.63 6.21
C PHE A 204 16.65 -3.57 5.73
N VAL A 205 16.45 -4.29 4.62
CA VAL A 205 17.50 -5.13 4.00
C VAL A 205 18.69 -4.28 3.54
N TRP A 206 18.42 -3.15 2.89
CA TRP A 206 19.45 -2.22 2.47
C TRP A 206 20.25 -1.68 3.67
N PHE A 207 19.58 -1.35 4.76
CA PHE A 207 20.22 -0.92 6.00
C PHE A 207 21.22 -1.97 6.51
N ILE A 208 20.80 -3.23 6.57
CA ILE A 208 21.66 -4.33 7.01
C ILE A 208 22.88 -4.46 6.10
N ILE A 209 22.67 -4.47 4.78
CA ILE A 209 23.74 -4.55 3.78
C ILE A 209 24.74 -3.40 3.96
N ARG A 210 24.23 -2.18 4.08
CA ARG A 210 25.06 -0.99 4.27
C ARG A 210 25.84 -1.01 5.56
N LEU A 211 25.20 -1.41 6.65
CA LEU A 211 25.86 -1.54 7.95
C LEU A 211 26.97 -2.59 7.90
N THR A 212 26.71 -3.73 7.29
CA THR A 212 27.70 -4.81 7.11
C THR A 212 28.89 -4.33 6.26
N ASP A 213 28.64 -3.62 5.16
CA ASP A 213 29.68 -3.08 4.30
C ASP A 213 30.57 -2.07 5.05
N ILE A 214 29.98 -1.20 5.86
CA ILE A 214 30.75 -0.22 6.67
C ILE A 214 31.57 -0.95 7.75
N LEU A 215 30.99 -1.90 8.48
CA LEU A 215 31.65 -2.54 9.63
C LEU A 215 32.76 -3.51 9.22
N PHE A 216 32.57 -4.24 8.13
CA PHE A 216 33.47 -5.35 7.75
C PHE A 216 34.29 -5.08 6.49
N PHE A 217 33.85 -4.16 5.64
CA PHE A 217 34.45 -3.92 4.32
C PHE A 217 34.82 -2.45 4.05
N SER A 218 34.73 -1.59 5.07
CA SER A 218 35.06 -0.15 4.98
C SER A 218 34.36 0.59 3.83
N GLY A 219 33.12 0.16 3.50
CA GLY A 219 32.31 0.79 2.45
C GLY A 219 32.68 0.43 1.02
N LYS A 220 33.54 -0.57 0.80
CA LYS A 220 34.12 -0.94 -0.50
C LYS A 220 33.11 -1.42 -1.54
N TYR A 221 31.97 -2.01 -1.10
CA TYR A 221 31.00 -2.62 -1.99
C TYR A 221 29.76 -1.77 -2.25
N SER A 222 29.76 -0.50 -1.83
CA SER A 222 28.59 0.39 -1.96
C SER A 222 28.05 0.44 -3.39
N ASP A 223 28.89 0.55 -4.40
CA ASP A 223 28.47 0.68 -5.80
C ASP A 223 27.79 -0.59 -6.35
N VAL A 224 28.08 -1.76 -5.77
CA VAL A 224 27.55 -3.04 -6.25
C VAL A 224 26.07 -3.17 -5.95
N TYR A 225 25.60 -2.73 -4.76
CA TYR A 225 24.20 -2.90 -4.34
C TYR A 225 23.27 -1.72 -4.65
N TYR A 226 23.82 -0.54 -4.96
CA TYR A 226 22.97 0.61 -5.31
C TYR A 226 22.19 0.41 -6.62
N TYR A 227 22.80 -0.16 -7.67
CA TYR A 227 22.11 -0.36 -8.95
C TYR A 227 20.90 -1.27 -8.86
N PRO A 228 20.97 -2.50 -8.29
CA PRO A 228 19.80 -3.34 -8.10
C PRO A 228 18.73 -2.66 -7.27
N MET A 229 19.13 -1.89 -6.26
CA MET A 229 18.27 -1.12 -5.41
C MET A 229 17.41 -0.13 -6.21
N TYR A 230 18.03 0.73 -7.01
CA TYR A 230 17.29 1.73 -7.78
C TYR A 230 16.41 1.11 -8.87
N ILE A 231 16.81 -0.01 -9.45
CA ILE A 231 15.96 -0.77 -10.38
C ILE A 231 14.69 -1.28 -9.67
N ILE A 232 14.84 -1.95 -8.51
CA ILE A 232 13.70 -2.48 -7.74
C ILE A 232 12.76 -1.34 -7.32
N LEU A 233 13.31 -0.24 -6.81
CA LEU A 233 12.52 0.93 -6.42
C LEU A 233 11.75 1.53 -7.61
N SER A 234 12.38 1.61 -8.79
CA SER A 234 11.72 2.10 -10.00
C SER A 234 10.57 1.21 -10.43
N VAL A 235 10.73 -0.12 -10.35
CA VAL A 235 9.66 -1.08 -10.66
C VAL A 235 8.50 -0.94 -9.67
N ILE A 236 8.77 -0.81 -8.37
CA ILE A 236 7.74 -0.58 -7.34
C ILE A 236 7.00 0.73 -7.61
N ALA A 237 7.72 1.82 -7.92
CA ALA A 237 7.13 3.12 -8.23
C ALA A 237 6.22 3.06 -9.47
N LEU A 238 6.65 2.39 -10.55
CA LEU A 238 5.83 2.18 -11.75
C LEU A 238 4.57 1.36 -11.44
N TRP A 239 4.69 0.31 -10.64
CA TRP A 239 3.54 -0.49 -10.20
C TRP A 239 2.51 0.35 -9.44
N ILE A 240 2.96 1.12 -8.45
CA ILE A 240 2.07 2.00 -7.66
C ILE A 240 1.42 3.04 -8.57
N GLY A 241 2.20 3.67 -9.44
CA GLY A 241 1.72 4.69 -10.36
C GLY A 241 0.68 4.15 -11.34
N PHE A 242 0.96 3.03 -12.00
CA PHE A 242 0.03 2.40 -12.93
C PHE A 242 -1.27 1.97 -12.24
N LYS A 243 -1.16 1.25 -11.11
CA LYS A 243 -2.33 0.82 -10.35
C LYS A 243 -3.12 2.00 -9.78
N GLY A 244 -2.44 3.03 -9.32
CA GLY A 244 -3.08 4.26 -8.85
C GLY A 244 -3.82 5.00 -9.96
N TYR A 245 -3.23 5.10 -11.15
CA TYR A 245 -3.86 5.70 -12.31
C TYR A 245 -5.13 4.95 -12.74
N VAL A 246 -5.08 3.62 -12.81
CA VAL A 246 -6.22 2.77 -13.17
C VAL A 246 -7.31 2.81 -12.08
N ASN A 247 -6.95 2.76 -10.81
CA ASN A 247 -7.92 2.72 -9.70
C ASN A 247 -8.42 4.10 -9.26
N SER A 248 -7.91 5.18 -9.83
CA SER A 248 -8.33 6.53 -9.44
C SER A 248 -9.78 6.87 -9.78
N THR A 249 -10.42 6.12 -10.68
CA THR A 249 -11.84 6.20 -11.04
C THR A 249 -12.73 5.42 -10.07
N ASN A 250 -12.19 4.45 -9.36
CA ASN A 250 -12.97 3.67 -8.41
C ASN A 250 -13.28 4.54 -7.19
N GLY A 251 -14.56 4.73 -6.90
CA GLY A 251 -15.02 5.54 -5.78
C GLY A 251 -14.37 5.10 -4.46
N THR A 252 -13.75 6.03 -3.76
CA THR A 252 -13.20 5.78 -2.43
C THR A 252 -14.36 5.72 -1.43
N ILE A 253 -14.37 4.68 -0.59
CA ILE A 253 -15.38 4.53 0.47
C ILE A 253 -14.88 5.22 1.73
N GLY A 254 -15.68 6.15 2.25
CA GLY A 254 -15.29 7.01 3.35
C GLY A 254 -14.88 6.26 4.62
N PHE A 255 -13.60 6.30 4.94
CA PHE A 255 -13.01 5.89 6.21
C PHE A 255 -12.20 7.04 6.80
N ASN A 256 -12.57 7.50 7.96
CA ASN A 256 -11.85 8.57 8.64
C ASN A 256 -11.11 8.02 9.86
N VAL A 257 -9.79 7.88 9.77
CA VAL A 257 -8.95 7.43 10.90
C VAL A 257 -8.86 8.47 12.00
N ILE A 258 -8.90 9.77 11.62
CA ILE A 258 -8.55 10.88 12.50
C ILE A 258 -9.77 11.42 13.26
N LEU A 259 -10.96 11.25 12.69
CA LEU A 259 -12.19 11.90 13.18
C LEU A 259 -13.25 10.92 13.69
N LYS A 260 -12.86 9.78 14.30
CA LYS A 260 -13.84 9.19 15.21
C LYS A 260 -13.93 10.12 16.42
N PRO A 261 -14.99 10.95 16.55
CA PRO A 261 -15.38 11.41 17.87
C PRO A 261 -15.42 10.13 18.72
N LYS A 262 -14.99 10.20 19.98
CA LYS A 262 -15.27 9.12 20.95
C LYS A 262 -16.77 8.85 20.83
N GLU A 263 -17.15 7.79 20.08
CA GLU A 263 -18.53 7.34 20.06
C GLU A 263 -18.91 7.22 21.53
N LYS A 264 -19.97 7.90 21.96
CA LYS A 264 -20.51 7.75 23.31
C LYS A 264 -20.60 6.24 23.52
N ILE A 265 -19.83 5.73 24.48
CA ILE A 265 -19.82 4.31 24.79
C ILE A 265 -21.18 4.04 25.41
N HIS A 266 -22.15 3.66 24.56
CA HIS A 266 -23.37 3.06 25.05
C HIS A 266 -22.99 1.67 25.57
N ASN A 267 -22.99 1.51 26.87
CA ASN A 267 -22.82 0.21 27.50
C ASN A 267 -24.15 -0.54 27.39
N TYR A 268 -24.28 -1.37 26.35
CA TYR A 268 -25.40 -2.28 26.24
C TYR A 268 -25.20 -3.46 27.19
N SER A 269 -26.27 -3.93 27.81
CA SER A 269 -26.25 -5.10 28.68
C SER A 269 -26.10 -6.41 27.90
N ILE A 270 -25.67 -7.47 28.55
CA ILE A 270 -25.56 -8.80 27.92
C ILE A 270 -26.93 -9.25 27.39
N SER A 271 -28.01 -8.98 28.16
CA SER A 271 -29.38 -9.33 27.78
C SER A 271 -29.85 -8.59 26.51
N GLU A 272 -29.44 -7.32 26.32
CA GLU A 272 -29.74 -6.57 25.08
C GLU A 272 -29.03 -7.19 23.88
N TYR A 273 -27.77 -7.61 24.02
CA TYR A 273 -27.05 -8.32 22.94
C TYR A 273 -27.75 -9.65 22.59
N GLU A 274 -28.23 -10.43 23.57
CA GLU A 274 -28.94 -11.69 23.34
C GLU A 274 -30.26 -11.48 22.60
N GLN A 275 -31.06 -10.50 23.01
CA GLN A 275 -32.33 -10.16 22.36
C GLN A 275 -32.09 -9.72 20.90
N VAL A 276 -31.13 -8.87 20.68
CA VAL A 276 -30.78 -8.39 19.32
C VAL A 276 -30.21 -9.53 18.48
N ALA A 277 -29.39 -10.40 19.04
CA ALA A 277 -28.85 -11.56 18.34
C ALA A 277 -29.97 -12.53 17.89
N LYS A 278 -30.95 -12.80 18.76
CA LYS A 278 -32.13 -13.63 18.43
C LYS A 278 -32.98 -12.99 17.32
N LYS A 279 -33.25 -11.68 17.44
CA LYS A 279 -33.98 -10.91 16.41
C LYS A 279 -33.25 -10.94 15.08
N LEU A 280 -31.93 -10.71 15.08
CA LEU A 280 -31.09 -10.72 13.89
C LEU A 280 -31.08 -12.09 13.22
N LYS A 281 -30.86 -13.18 13.99
CA LYS A 281 -30.86 -14.55 13.48
C LYS A 281 -32.17 -14.89 12.81
N ASN A 282 -33.30 -14.57 13.45
CA ASN A 282 -34.61 -14.84 12.88
C ASN A 282 -34.85 -14.09 11.56
N LYS A 283 -34.49 -12.80 11.51
CA LYS A 283 -34.59 -12.00 10.26
C LYS A 283 -33.66 -12.50 9.17
N MET A 284 -32.44 -12.92 9.51
CA MET A 284 -31.49 -13.49 8.53
C MET A 284 -32.02 -14.80 7.91
N LEU A 285 -32.71 -15.64 8.69
CA LEU A 285 -33.29 -16.89 8.19
C LEU A 285 -34.57 -16.68 7.39
N ALA A 286 -35.44 -15.77 7.84
CA ALA A 286 -36.72 -15.48 7.18
C ALA A 286 -36.52 -14.73 5.85
N GLU A 287 -35.75 -13.67 5.88
CA GLU A 287 -35.62 -12.70 4.75
C GLU A 287 -34.40 -12.96 3.89
N LYS A 288 -33.48 -13.82 4.31
CA LYS A 288 -32.25 -14.18 3.59
C LYS A 288 -31.44 -12.97 3.08
N TYR A 289 -31.30 -11.91 3.89
CA TYR A 289 -30.57 -10.69 3.49
C TYR A 289 -29.14 -10.96 3.05
N TYR A 290 -28.52 -12.08 3.48
CA TYR A 290 -27.17 -12.48 3.06
C TYR A 290 -27.05 -12.77 1.56
N LEU A 291 -28.15 -12.94 0.83
CA LEU A 291 -28.15 -13.11 -0.63
C LEU A 291 -27.85 -11.80 -1.37
N ILE A 292 -27.99 -10.65 -0.72
CA ILE A 292 -27.61 -9.35 -1.30
C ILE A 292 -26.08 -9.31 -1.42
N GLN A 293 -25.55 -9.27 -2.65
CA GLN A 293 -24.11 -9.38 -2.92
C GLN A 293 -23.29 -8.29 -2.24
N ASP A 294 -23.72 -7.02 -2.36
CA ASP A 294 -23.03 -5.85 -1.80
C ASP A 294 -23.60 -5.41 -0.44
N LEU A 295 -24.07 -6.38 0.36
CA LEU A 295 -24.64 -6.10 1.66
C LEU A 295 -23.65 -5.40 2.57
N SER A 296 -24.00 -4.20 3.03
CA SER A 296 -23.26 -3.45 4.05
C SER A 296 -23.97 -3.49 5.40
N LEU A 297 -23.22 -3.22 6.47
CA LEU A 297 -23.77 -3.09 7.83
C LEU A 297 -24.85 -2.00 7.91
N LYS A 298 -24.72 -0.92 7.13
CA LYS A 298 -25.73 0.15 7.03
C LYS A 298 -27.03 -0.39 6.45
N VAL A 299 -26.96 -1.07 5.30
CA VAL A 299 -28.13 -1.66 4.63
C VAL A 299 -28.81 -2.71 5.53
N LEU A 300 -28.02 -3.54 6.21
CA LEU A 300 -28.59 -4.54 7.13
C LEU A 300 -29.26 -3.87 8.34
N SER A 301 -28.70 -2.80 8.88
CA SER A 301 -29.30 -1.98 9.94
C SER A 301 -30.67 -1.43 9.52
N GLU A 302 -30.76 -0.84 8.33
CA GLU A 302 -31.99 -0.30 7.76
C GLU A 302 -33.06 -1.40 7.56
N LYS A 303 -32.69 -2.54 6.96
CA LYS A 303 -33.60 -3.66 6.71
C LYS A 303 -34.09 -4.37 8.00
N THR A 304 -33.22 -4.45 9.00
CA THR A 304 -33.58 -5.13 10.26
C THR A 304 -34.26 -4.20 11.26
N GLY A 305 -34.18 -2.89 11.08
CA GLY A 305 -34.63 -1.90 12.07
C GLY A 305 -33.82 -1.96 13.37
N ILE A 306 -32.55 -2.42 13.31
CA ILE A 306 -31.64 -2.47 14.45
C ILE A 306 -30.63 -1.34 14.27
N GLN A 307 -30.44 -0.51 15.30
CA GLN A 307 -29.47 0.59 15.25
C GLN A 307 -28.08 0.07 14.87
N LYS A 308 -27.40 0.76 13.94
CA LYS A 308 -26.12 0.32 13.33
C LYS A 308 -25.04 0.02 14.38
N ASP A 309 -24.90 0.85 15.41
CA ASP A 309 -23.90 0.65 16.47
C ASP A 309 -24.19 -0.62 17.28
N LEU A 310 -25.43 -0.78 17.70
CA LEU A 310 -25.88 -1.97 18.44
C LEU A 310 -25.73 -3.24 17.59
N LEU A 311 -26.09 -3.19 16.30
CA LEU A 311 -25.91 -4.29 15.36
C LEU A 311 -24.44 -4.68 15.21
N SER A 312 -23.56 -3.68 15.02
CA SER A 312 -22.11 -3.89 14.92
C SER A 312 -21.54 -4.53 16.18
N ARG A 313 -21.92 -4.02 17.37
CA ARG A 313 -21.46 -4.55 18.66
C ARG A 313 -22.00 -5.95 18.91
N THR A 314 -23.26 -6.23 18.59
CA THR A 314 -23.84 -7.57 18.71
C THR A 314 -23.08 -8.58 17.86
N ILE A 315 -22.75 -8.24 16.61
CA ILE A 315 -21.98 -9.12 15.74
C ILE A 315 -20.57 -9.36 16.29
N ASN A 316 -19.90 -8.31 16.73
CA ASN A 316 -18.52 -8.42 17.21
C ASN A 316 -18.42 -9.06 18.61
N GLN A 317 -19.34 -8.79 19.54
CA GLN A 317 -19.24 -9.21 20.94
C GLN A 317 -20.02 -10.50 21.24
N HIS A 318 -21.23 -10.63 20.71
CA HIS A 318 -22.05 -11.83 20.95
C HIS A 318 -21.66 -12.96 19.99
N PHE A 319 -21.61 -12.71 18.67
CA PHE A 319 -21.20 -13.75 17.71
C PHE A 319 -19.69 -13.91 17.58
N LYS A 320 -18.88 -13.01 18.17
CA LYS A 320 -17.40 -13.01 18.20
C LYS A 320 -16.75 -13.06 16.82
N VAL A 321 -17.41 -12.46 15.82
CA VAL A 321 -16.93 -12.37 14.44
C VAL A 321 -17.13 -10.95 13.90
N ASN A 322 -16.42 -10.58 12.82
CA ASN A 322 -16.72 -9.35 12.11
C ASN A 322 -17.89 -9.49 11.14
N PHE A 323 -18.44 -8.37 10.65
CA PHE A 323 -19.60 -8.36 9.76
C PHE A 323 -19.37 -9.18 8.47
N HIS A 324 -18.18 -9.07 7.86
CA HIS A 324 -17.82 -9.83 6.68
C HIS A 324 -17.89 -11.34 6.93
N GLU A 325 -17.37 -11.80 8.05
CA GLU A 325 -17.38 -13.20 8.42
C GLU A 325 -18.81 -13.68 8.77
N PHE A 326 -19.57 -12.85 9.51
CA PHE A 326 -20.94 -13.15 9.89
C PHE A 326 -21.81 -13.42 8.65
N ILE A 327 -21.82 -12.54 7.67
CA ILE A 327 -22.62 -12.69 6.45
C ILE A 327 -22.14 -13.89 5.62
N ASN A 328 -20.82 -14.04 5.47
CA ASN A 328 -20.29 -15.11 4.62
C ASN A 328 -20.47 -16.51 5.22
N ARG A 329 -20.68 -16.66 6.55
CA ARG A 329 -21.11 -17.94 7.14
C ARG A 329 -22.47 -18.37 6.59
N TYR A 330 -23.46 -17.49 6.58
CA TYR A 330 -24.77 -17.78 5.99
C TYR A 330 -24.69 -18.11 4.49
N ARG A 331 -23.84 -17.41 3.74
CA ARG A 331 -23.65 -17.67 2.31
C ARG A 331 -23.05 -19.05 2.04
N VAL A 332 -22.07 -19.47 2.84
CA VAL A 332 -21.47 -20.82 2.72
C VAL A 332 -22.51 -21.91 3.09
N GLU A 333 -23.27 -21.70 4.16
CA GLU A 333 -24.35 -22.62 4.56
C GLU A 333 -25.43 -22.73 3.46
N GLU A 334 -25.85 -21.62 2.87
CA GLU A 334 -26.82 -21.60 1.76
C GLU A 334 -26.24 -22.33 0.52
N PHE A 335 -24.98 -22.09 0.18
CA PHE A 335 -24.29 -22.79 -0.91
C PHE A 335 -24.28 -24.30 -0.66
N ILE A 336 -23.88 -24.75 0.52
CA ILE A 336 -23.88 -26.19 0.88
C ILE A 336 -25.31 -26.78 0.81
N LYS A 337 -26.33 -26.03 1.22
CA LYS A 337 -27.72 -26.47 1.10
C LYS A 337 -28.12 -26.63 -0.37
N ARG A 338 -27.77 -25.66 -1.24
CA ARG A 338 -28.11 -25.70 -2.67
C ARG A 338 -27.46 -26.87 -3.39
N ILE A 339 -26.15 -27.11 -3.17
CA ILE A 339 -25.45 -28.24 -3.82
C ILE A 339 -25.94 -29.62 -3.34
N LYS A 340 -26.54 -29.73 -2.13
CA LYS A 340 -27.15 -30.95 -1.63
C LYS A 340 -28.50 -31.24 -2.30
N ILE A 341 -29.22 -30.21 -2.71
CA ILE A 341 -30.51 -30.30 -3.37
C ILE A 341 -30.34 -30.60 -4.87
N ASP A 342 -29.34 -29.97 -5.51
CA ASP A 342 -29.04 -30.14 -6.93
C ASP A 342 -28.31 -31.48 -7.21
N LYS A 343 -29.04 -32.58 -7.05
CA LYS A 343 -28.52 -33.96 -7.23
C LYS A 343 -28.12 -34.24 -8.66
N ASP A 344 -28.84 -33.67 -9.60
CA ASP A 344 -28.66 -33.92 -11.04
C ASP A 344 -27.56 -33.03 -11.68
N LYS A 345 -26.93 -32.16 -10.86
CA LYS A 345 -25.86 -31.24 -11.29
C LYS A 345 -26.27 -30.33 -12.46
N GLU A 346 -27.49 -29.85 -12.44
CA GLU A 346 -28.02 -28.93 -13.45
C GLU A 346 -27.26 -27.61 -13.47
N PHE A 347 -26.69 -27.18 -12.32
CA PHE A 347 -26.00 -25.92 -12.20
C PHE A 347 -24.52 -26.10 -11.80
N THR A 348 -23.68 -25.17 -12.26
CA THR A 348 -22.27 -25.12 -11.86
C THR A 348 -22.11 -24.67 -10.41
N PHE A 349 -21.03 -25.07 -9.73
CA PHE A 349 -20.68 -24.54 -8.41
C PHE A 349 -20.64 -23.01 -8.39
N LEU A 350 -20.29 -22.38 -9.51
CA LEU A 350 -20.22 -20.94 -9.60
C LEU A 350 -21.60 -20.30 -9.64
N ALA A 351 -22.58 -20.93 -10.33
CA ALA A 351 -23.97 -20.50 -10.33
C ALA A 351 -24.54 -20.56 -8.91
N HIS A 352 -24.40 -21.69 -8.21
CA HIS A 352 -24.82 -21.82 -6.81
C HIS A 352 -24.15 -20.81 -5.88
N ALA A 353 -22.86 -20.47 -6.12
CA ALA A 353 -22.18 -19.47 -5.33
C ALA A 353 -22.77 -18.07 -5.54
N TYR A 354 -23.06 -17.67 -6.78
CA TYR A 354 -23.71 -16.39 -7.07
C TYR A 354 -25.12 -16.32 -6.47
N ASP A 355 -25.91 -17.38 -6.61
CA ASP A 355 -27.24 -17.50 -6.01
C ASP A 355 -27.22 -17.50 -4.46
N SER A 356 -26.09 -17.85 -3.88
CA SER A 356 -25.85 -17.77 -2.43
C SER A 356 -25.35 -16.39 -1.98
N GLY A 357 -25.29 -15.40 -2.89
CA GLY A 357 -24.93 -14.02 -2.59
C GLY A 357 -23.43 -13.70 -2.71
N PHE A 358 -22.59 -14.60 -3.23
CA PHE A 358 -21.20 -14.25 -3.51
C PHE A 358 -21.08 -13.39 -4.75
N ALA A 359 -20.24 -12.34 -4.69
CA ALA A 359 -20.07 -11.41 -5.80
C ALA A 359 -18.97 -11.84 -6.80
N SER A 360 -18.12 -12.83 -6.47
CA SER A 360 -17.07 -13.31 -7.37
C SER A 360 -16.56 -14.71 -7.01
N LYS A 361 -16.11 -15.44 -8.05
CA LYS A 361 -15.49 -16.78 -7.93
C LYS A 361 -14.32 -16.81 -6.96
N SER A 362 -13.45 -15.80 -7.01
CA SER A 362 -12.27 -15.77 -6.15
C SER A 362 -12.61 -15.53 -4.68
N SER A 363 -13.60 -14.66 -4.39
CA SER A 363 -14.09 -14.42 -3.04
C SER A 363 -14.75 -15.69 -2.49
N PHE A 364 -15.64 -16.32 -3.26
CA PHE A 364 -16.27 -17.59 -2.91
C PHE A 364 -15.24 -18.66 -2.54
N ASN A 365 -14.31 -18.98 -3.45
CA ASN A 365 -13.31 -20.04 -3.21
C ASN A 365 -12.46 -19.77 -1.95
N SER A 366 -12.02 -18.53 -1.77
CA SER A 366 -11.21 -18.15 -0.61
C SER A 366 -11.97 -18.29 0.71
N ILE A 367 -13.22 -17.81 0.75
CA ILE A 367 -14.08 -17.83 1.94
C ILE A 367 -14.50 -19.25 2.25
N PHE A 368 -14.94 -20.02 1.23
CA PHE A 368 -15.36 -21.39 1.38
C PHE A 368 -14.23 -22.26 1.94
N LYS A 369 -13.02 -22.18 1.34
CA LYS A 369 -11.83 -22.90 1.83
C LYS A 369 -11.46 -22.50 3.26
N LYS A 370 -11.57 -21.21 3.60
CA LYS A 370 -11.31 -20.72 4.96
C LYS A 370 -12.27 -21.30 5.99
N GLN A 371 -13.55 -21.45 5.65
CA GLN A 371 -14.58 -21.93 6.59
C GLN A 371 -14.67 -23.46 6.68
N THR A 372 -14.48 -24.17 5.57
CA THR A 372 -14.63 -25.61 5.48
C THR A 372 -13.32 -26.38 5.50
N GLN A 373 -12.17 -25.67 5.39
CA GLN A 373 -10.82 -26.22 5.22
C GLN A 373 -10.63 -27.03 3.92
N LYS A 374 -11.64 -27.02 3.03
CA LYS A 374 -11.64 -27.75 1.75
C LYS A 374 -12.08 -26.85 0.61
N THR A 375 -11.63 -27.15 -0.59
CA THR A 375 -12.18 -26.49 -1.79
C THR A 375 -13.62 -26.94 -2.03
N PRO A 376 -14.47 -26.16 -2.75
CA PRO A 376 -15.83 -26.58 -3.08
C PRO A 376 -15.89 -27.94 -3.76
N LYS A 377 -14.93 -28.24 -4.65
CA LYS A 377 -14.87 -29.53 -5.36
C LYS A 377 -14.53 -30.68 -4.41
N GLU A 378 -13.52 -30.53 -3.55
CA GLU A 378 -13.15 -31.55 -2.54
C GLU A 378 -14.29 -31.79 -1.57
N TYR A 379 -14.94 -30.73 -1.08
CA TYR A 379 -16.07 -30.84 -0.16
C TYR A 379 -17.24 -31.61 -0.79
N PHE A 380 -17.57 -31.32 -2.05
CA PHE A 380 -18.62 -32.02 -2.77
C PHE A 380 -18.28 -33.50 -3.01
N PHE A 381 -17.03 -33.81 -3.35
CA PHE A 381 -16.59 -35.19 -3.54
C PHE A 381 -16.73 -36.00 -2.25
N ASP A 382 -16.33 -35.43 -1.11
CA ASP A 382 -16.46 -36.08 0.21
C ASP A 382 -17.92 -36.30 0.64
N LEU A 383 -18.84 -35.41 0.23
CA LEU A 383 -20.28 -35.59 0.49
C LEU A 383 -20.85 -36.80 -0.26
N HIS A 384 -20.30 -37.17 -1.41
CA HIS A 384 -20.79 -38.25 -2.26
C HIS A 384 -19.99 -39.55 -2.10
N SER A 385 -18.75 -39.49 -1.60
CA SER A 385 -17.94 -40.68 -1.29
C SER A 385 -18.27 -41.32 0.06
N LYS A 386 -19.05 -40.67 0.93
CA LYS A 386 -19.52 -41.20 2.22
C LYS A 386 -20.91 -41.83 2.16
N LYS A 387 -21.45 -42.00 0.94
CA LYS A 387 -22.65 -42.80 0.68
C LYS A 387 -22.28 -44.12 0.04
#